data_913d358b91708a4e7231d1cf431e27ac
#
_entry.id   913d358b91708a4e7231d1cf431e27ac
#
_cell.length_a   1.000
_cell.length_b   1.000
_cell.length_c   1.000
_cell.angle_alpha   90.00
_cell.angle_beta   90.00
_cell.angle_gamma   90.00
#
_symmetry.space_group_name_H-M   'P 1'
#
loop_
_entity.id
_entity.type
_entity.pdbx_description
1 polymer ?
#
loop_
_entity_poly.entity_id
_entity_poly.type
_entity_poly.pdbx_seq_one_letter_code
_entity_poly.pdbx_strand_id
1 'polypeptide(L)'
;MHTAKNMHQILDLALPAYDELFDEINLEGLVENKGILYIWNDKDLKSRELEIKVRDELGVKQQLVNKHEIHDLEPHIKPFYHAGVYYPYARHAKNPKKILLKFFELFLKKGGKFNRTEIQDIQFNEEKPIFITGDQKFAFDKIVIACGAFSKKLTDKLDEKIPLDTERGYHVHFKNCNHLLSRPVIFSNRGFGITPMEQGLRVVGTVEFGGLDNPLSKSRIK
;
A
#
# COMPACT_ATOMS: atom_id res chain seq x y z
N MET A 1 7.72 -9.49 18.22
CA MET A 1 8.98 -8.68 18.19
C MET A 1 9.91 -9.03 17.04
N HIS A 2 10.33 -10.27 16.81
CA HIS A 2 11.27 -10.62 15.73
C HIS A 2 10.78 -10.18 14.35
N THR A 3 9.59 -10.56 13.95
CA THR A 3 8.97 -10.16 12.66
C THR A 3 8.86 -8.64 12.52
N ALA A 4 8.45 -7.93 13.57
CA ALA A 4 8.32 -6.47 13.55
C ALA A 4 9.68 -5.79 13.32
N LYS A 5 10.76 -6.28 13.95
CA LYS A 5 12.12 -5.76 13.75
C LYS A 5 12.61 -5.98 12.32
N ASN A 6 12.41 -7.18 11.76
CA ASN A 6 12.82 -7.48 10.39
C ASN A 6 12.04 -6.63 9.36
N MET A 7 10.74 -6.48 9.56
CA MET A 7 9.91 -5.61 8.73
C MET A 7 10.35 -4.14 8.82
N HIS A 8 10.66 -3.66 10.04
CA HIS A 8 11.13 -2.30 10.25
C HIS A 8 12.42 -2.02 9.50
N GLN A 9 13.42 -2.94 9.52
CA GLN A 9 14.68 -2.79 8.79
C GLN A 9 14.48 -2.58 7.28
N ILE A 10 13.46 -3.22 6.69
CA ILE A 10 13.14 -3.06 5.27
C ILE A 10 12.39 -1.75 5.04
N LEU A 11 11.37 -1.47 5.88
CA LEU A 11 10.49 -0.32 5.71
C LEU A 11 11.17 1.01 6.02
N ASP A 12 12.17 1.01 6.91
CA ASP A 12 12.93 2.22 7.27
C ASP A 12 13.72 2.77 6.06
N LEU A 13 14.09 1.92 5.12
CA LEU A 13 14.74 2.29 3.87
C LEU A 13 13.76 2.86 2.83
N ALA A 14 12.47 2.65 2.99
CA ALA A 14 11.49 2.96 1.95
C ALA A 14 11.32 4.48 1.73
N LEU A 15 11.18 5.27 2.80
CA LEU A 15 10.97 6.71 2.65
C LEU A 15 12.16 7.41 2.00
N PRO A 16 13.43 7.20 2.43
CA PRO A 16 14.59 7.76 1.75
C PRO A 16 14.69 7.35 0.27
N ALA A 17 14.43 6.07 -0.03
CA ALA A 17 14.46 5.59 -1.42
C ALA A 17 13.36 6.23 -2.29
N TYR A 18 12.17 6.48 -1.72
CA TYR A 18 11.14 7.23 -2.42
C TYR A 18 11.52 8.70 -2.61
N ASP A 19 12.17 9.33 -1.63
CA ASP A 19 12.60 10.73 -1.75
C ASP A 19 13.60 10.89 -2.91
N GLU A 20 14.60 9.99 -3.03
CA GLU A 20 15.52 9.97 -4.18
C GLU A 20 14.80 9.85 -5.53
N LEU A 21 13.79 8.96 -5.61
CA LEU A 21 12.99 8.80 -6.83
C LEU A 21 12.10 10.01 -7.11
N PHE A 22 11.56 10.63 -6.07
CA PHE A 22 10.67 11.80 -6.20
C PHE A 22 11.42 13.05 -6.64
N ASP A 23 12.71 13.15 -6.35
CA ASP A 23 13.58 14.23 -6.84
C ASP A 23 13.76 14.16 -8.38
N GLU A 24 13.64 12.95 -8.97
CA GLU A 24 13.75 12.78 -10.42
C GLU A 24 12.43 13.03 -11.16
N ILE A 25 11.29 13.04 -10.46
CA ILE A 25 9.95 13.17 -11.06
C ILE A 25 9.12 14.22 -10.31
N ASN A 26 8.40 15.04 -11.05
CA ASN A 26 7.45 15.97 -10.44
C ASN A 26 6.20 15.23 -9.96
N LEU A 27 6.03 15.11 -8.64
CA LEU A 27 4.86 14.53 -7.97
C LEU A 27 3.99 15.57 -7.26
N GLU A 28 4.13 16.85 -7.62
CA GLU A 28 3.34 17.91 -7.01
C GLU A 28 1.84 17.61 -7.04
N GLY A 29 1.20 17.72 -5.89
CA GLY A 29 -0.22 17.43 -5.70
C GLY A 29 -0.61 15.94 -5.76
N LEU A 30 0.32 15.01 -5.98
CA LEU A 30 0.06 13.57 -6.04
C LEU A 30 0.37 12.84 -4.73
N VAL A 31 1.24 13.41 -3.89
CA VAL A 31 1.61 12.89 -2.57
C VAL A 31 1.38 13.96 -1.53
N GLU A 32 0.76 13.62 -0.42
CA GLU A 32 0.50 14.52 0.71
C GLU A 32 1.26 14.04 1.95
N ASN A 33 1.92 14.98 2.64
CA ASN A 33 2.73 14.76 3.85
C ASN A 33 1.98 15.24 5.10
N LYS A 34 0.71 14.84 5.26
CA LYS A 34 -0.14 15.28 6.37
C LYS A 34 -0.32 14.25 7.47
N GLY A 35 0.48 13.18 7.41
CA GLY A 35 0.39 12.07 8.35
C GLY A 35 -0.82 11.17 8.14
N ILE A 36 -0.99 10.23 9.06
CA ILE A 36 -2.14 9.31 9.13
C ILE A 36 -2.68 9.32 10.55
N LEU A 37 -4.01 9.31 10.69
CA LEU A 37 -4.69 9.29 11.97
C LEU A 37 -5.42 7.96 12.18
N TYR A 38 -5.09 7.24 13.25
CA TYR A 38 -5.82 6.07 13.73
C TYR A 38 -6.70 6.47 14.90
N ILE A 39 -7.99 6.18 14.84
CA ILE A 39 -8.95 6.51 15.88
C ILE A 39 -9.72 5.28 16.34
N TRP A 40 -10.16 5.30 17.59
CA TRP A 40 -11.00 4.26 18.19
C TRP A 40 -11.98 4.83 19.19
N ASN A 41 -13.02 4.07 19.48
CA ASN A 41 -14.08 4.44 20.39
C ASN A 41 -14.01 3.75 21.76
N ASP A 42 -13.02 2.86 21.97
CA ASP A 42 -12.80 2.25 23.27
C ASP A 42 -12.17 3.25 24.23
N LYS A 43 -12.63 3.23 25.47
CA LYS A 43 -12.01 4.00 26.56
C LYS A 43 -10.76 3.32 27.09
N ASP A 44 -10.63 2.01 26.86
CA ASP A 44 -9.50 1.23 27.35
C ASP A 44 -8.38 1.18 26.31
N LEU A 45 -7.27 1.83 26.61
CA LEU A 45 -6.06 1.82 25.81
C LEU A 45 -5.27 0.50 25.90
N LYS A 46 -5.56 -0.38 26.88
CA LYS A 46 -4.77 -1.60 27.10
C LYS A 46 -4.65 -2.48 25.87
N SER A 47 -5.73 -2.57 25.07
CA SER A 47 -5.70 -3.33 23.83
C SER A 47 -4.72 -2.77 22.77
N ARG A 48 -4.27 -1.52 22.93
CA ARG A 48 -3.36 -0.80 22.01
C ARG A 48 -1.96 -0.59 22.59
N GLU A 49 -1.78 -0.78 23.90
CA GLU A 49 -0.49 -0.56 24.57
C GLU A 49 0.65 -1.34 23.91
N LEU A 50 0.42 -2.60 23.55
CA LEU A 50 1.43 -3.42 22.89
C LEU A 50 1.86 -2.85 21.53
N GLU A 51 0.90 -2.43 20.71
CA GLU A 51 1.19 -1.83 19.39
C GLU A 51 1.98 -0.54 19.53
N ILE A 52 1.55 0.33 20.46
CA ILE A 52 2.19 1.61 20.75
C ILE A 52 3.62 1.37 21.23
N LYS A 53 3.79 0.48 22.21
CA LYS A 53 5.11 0.12 22.76
C LYS A 53 6.05 -0.45 21.69
N VAL A 54 5.58 -1.37 20.87
CA VAL A 54 6.40 -1.96 19.80
C VAL A 54 6.88 -0.90 18.82
N ARG A 55 6.01 0.05 18.44
CA ARG A 55 6.38 1.14 17.53
C ARG A 55 7.36 2.13 18.18
N ASP A 56 7.17 2.44 19.46
CA ASP A 56 8.11 3.28 20.22
C ASP A 56 9.50 2.64 20.32
N GLU A 57 9.57 1.34 20.63
CA GLU A 57 10.83 0.58 20.68
C GLU A 57 11.53 0.52 19.30
N LEU A 58 10.79 0.61 18.21
CA LEU A 58 11.32 0.69 16.85
C LEU A 58 11.60 2.13 16.39
N GLY A 59 11.40 3.13 17.24
CA GLY A 59 11.67 4.53 16.91
C GLY A 59 10.64 5.19 16.00
N VAL A 60 9.49 4.56 15.76
CA VAL A 60 8.41 5.12 14.94
C VAL A 60 7.84 6.35 15.63
N LYS A 61 7.88 7.49 14.95
CA LYS A 61 7.33 8.75 15.48
C LYS A 61 5.81 8.70 15.46
N GLN A 62 5.24 8.68 16.66
CA GLN A 62 3.79 8.63 16.88
C GLN A 62 3.39 9.56 18.02
N GLN A 63 2.15 10.01 18.02
CA GLN A 63 1.57 10.90 19.02
C GLN A 63 0.22 10.33 19.46
N LEU A 64 0.06 10.06 20.75
CA LEU A 64 -1.25 9.77 21.31
C LEU A 64 -2.07 11.06 21.27
N VAL A 65 -3.29 10.97 20.76
CA VAL A 65 -4.18 12.13 20.61
C VAL A 65 -5.51 11.85 21.30
N ASN A 66 -5.99 12.84 22.04
CA ASN A 66 -7.28 12.83 22.69
C ASN A 66 -8.39 13.32 21.74
N LYS A 67 -9.64 13.33 22.24
CA LYS A 67 -10.80 13.71 21.45
C LYS A 67 -10.74 15.13 20.88
N HIS A 68 -10.19 16.10 21.62
CA HIS A 68 -10.06 17.48 21.14
C HIS A 68 -9.03 17.60 20.04
N GLU A 69 -7.86 17.00 20.25
CA GLU A 69 -6.77 16.96 19.27
C GLU A 69 -7.19 16.25 17.98
N ILE A 70 -7.99 15.18 18.07
CA ILE A 70 -8.57 14.53 16.89
C ILE A 70 -9.51 15.47 16.14
N HIS A 71 -10.35 16.21 16.87
CA HIS A 71 -11.24 17.19 16.24
C HIS A 71 -10.49 18.33 15.57
N ASP A 72 -9.41 18.81 16.18
CA ASP A 72 -8.55 19.83 15.60
C ASP A 72 -7.85 19.34 14.31
N LEU A 73 -7.43 18.08 14.31
CA LEU A 73 -6.83 17.43 13.14
C LEU A 73 -7.82 17.21 12.01
N GLU A 74 -9.05 16.78 12.32
CA GLU A 74 -10.10 16.41 11.35
C GLU A 74 -11.49 16.83 11.83
N PRO A 75 -11.86 18.10 11.70
CA PRO A 75 -13.08 18.67 12.28
C PRO A 75 -14.38 18.13 11.68
N HIS A 76 -14.34 17.54 10.48
CA HIS A 76 -15.54 16.98 9.84
C HIS A 76 -15.89 15.56 10.34
N ILE A 77 -15.05 14.93 11.16
CA ILE A 77 -15.37 13.62 11.74
C ILE A 77 -16.29 13.80 12.95
N LYS A 78 -17.46 13.19 12.93
CA LYS A 78 -18.37 13.19 14.09
C LYS A 78 -17.67 12.57 15.30
N PRO A 79 -17.81 13.15 16.51
CA PRO A 79 -17.02 12.80 17.69
C PRO A 79 -17.50 11.52 18.40
N PHE A 80 -17.54 10.38 17.70
CA PHE A 80 -17.84 9.06 18.28
C PHE A 80 -16.59 8.32 18.77
N TYR A 81 -15.42 8.94 18.65
CA TYR A 81 -14.12 8.45 19.09
C TYR A 81 -13.75 8.98 20.48
N HIS A 82 -12.85 8.29 21.17
CA HIS A 82 -12.32 8.70 22.46
C HIS A 82 -10.83 9.03 22.41
N ALA A 83 -10.05 8.32 21.62
CA ALA A 83 -8.62 8.49 21.50
C ALA A 83 -8.12 8.05 20.13
N GLY A 84 -6.86 8.36 19.84
CA GLY A 84 -6.20 7.99 18.61
C GLY A 84 -4.69 7.99 18.70
N VAL A 85 -4.05 7.56 17.61
CA VAL A 85 -2.62 7.76 17.36
C VAL A 85 -2.47 8.49 16.05
N TYR A 86 -1.69 9.54 16.07
CA TYR A 86 -1.30 10.30 14.89
C TYR A 86 0.15 9.97 14.52
N TYR A 87 0.38 9.66 13.25
CA TYR A 87 1.70 9.41 12.66
C TYR A 87 2.08 10.58 11.75
N PRO A 88 2.81 11.59 12.24
CA PRO A 88 3.01 12.86 11.52
C PRO A 88 3.83 12.74 10.25
N TYR A 89 4.73 11.77 10.18
CA TYR A 89 5.62 11.57 9.02
C TYR A 89 5.07 10.61 7.96
N ALA A 90 3.89 10.03 8.19
CA ALA A 90 3.26 9.20 7.18
C ALA A 90 2.81 10.05 5.98
N ARG A 91 2.92 9.45 4.81
CA ARG A 91 2.52 10.06 3.53
C ARG A 91 1.42 9.24 2.88
N HIS A 92 0.61 9.88 2.04
CA HIS A 92 -0.36 9.15 1.24
C HIS A 92 -0.39 9.62 -0.21
N ALA A 93 -0.64 8.66 -1.11
CA ALA A 93 -0.80 8.92 -2.53
C ALA A 93 -2.24 9.33 -2.84
N LYS A 94 -2.43 10.51 -3.45
CA LYS A 94 -3.75 10.98 -3.90
C LYS A 94 -4.19 10.30 -5.20
N ASN A 95 -3.24 9.90 -6.03
CA ASN A 95 -3.51 9.18 -7.26
C ASN A 95 -2.37 8.19 -7.58
N PRO A 96 -2.44 6.95 -7.07
CA PRO A 96 -1.41 5.94 -7.30
C PRO A 96 -1.16 5.63 -8.78
N LYS A 97 -2.22 5.69 -9.61
CA LYS A 97 -2.08 5.46 -11.06
C LYS A 97 -1.23 6.53 -11.73
N LYS A 98 -1.44 7.81 -11.41
CA LYS A 98 -0.62 8.91 -11.96
C LYS A 98 0.83 8.79 -11.52
N ILE A 99 1.08 8.42 -10.26
CA ILE A 99 2.43 8.18 -9.75
C ILE A 99 3.11 7.05 -10.54
N LEU A 100 2.42 5.92 -10.71
CA LEU A 100 2.94 4.81 -11.51
C LEU A 100 3.27 5.22 -12.95
N LEU A 101 2.41 6.01 -13.59
CA LEU A 101 2.65 6.50 -14.95
C LEU A 101 3.88 7.39 -15.04
N LYS A 102 4.13 8.25 -14.03
CA LYS A 102 5.34 9.07 -13.98
C LYS A 102 6.61 8.23 -13.80
N PHE A 103 6.58 7.19 -12.98
CA PHE A 103 7.69 6.23 -12.91
C PHE A 103 7.91 5.51 -14.25
N PHE A 104 6.83 5.14 -14.92
CA PHE A 104 6.92 4.51 -16.23
C PHE A 104 7.51 5.44 -17.29
N GLU A 105 7.13 6.71 -17.31
CA GLU A 105 7.73 7.75 -18.17
C GLU A 105 9.24 7.91 -17.90
N LEU A 106 9.64 7.96 -16.62
CA LEU A 106 11.04 8.01 -16.22
C LEU A 106 11.80 6.77 -16.69
N PHE A 107 11.22 5.57 -16.51
CA PHE A 107 11.80 4.32 -16.99
C PHE A 107 12.08 4.35 -18.48
N LEU A 108 11.12 4.79 -19.29
CA LEU A 108 11.29 4.91 -20.75
C LEU A 108 12.34 5.97 -21.10
N LYS A 109 12.36 7.12 -20.42
CA LYS A 109 13.35 8.19 -20.59
C LYS A 109 14.78 7.70 -20.29
N LYS A 110 14.94 6.79 -19.32
CA LYS A 110 16.23 6.16 -18.98
C LYS A 110 16.61 5.00 -19.93
N GLY A 111 15.88 4.80 -21.04
CA GLY A 111 16.16 3.79 -22.07
C GLY A 111 15.51 2.42 -21.80
N GLY A 112 14.63 2.34 -20.81
CA GLY A 112 13.85 1.12 -20.54
C GLY A 112 12.97 0.75 -21.72
N LYS A 113 12.76 -0.55 -21.95
CA LYS A 113 11.87 -1.07 -23.01
C LYS A 113 10.68 -1.75 -22.38
N PHE A 114 9.49 -1.51 -22.91
CA PHE A 114 8.26 -2.10 -22.45
C PHE A 114 7.65 -3.00 -23.52
N ASN A 115 7.47 -4.27 -23.21
CA ASN A 115 6.76 -5.22 -24.03
C ASN A 115 5.44 -5.58 -23.35
N ARG A 116 4.32 -5.25 -23.97
CA ARG A 116 2.99 -5.62 -23.47
C ARG A 116 2.66 -7.04 -23.88
N THR A 117 3.11 -7.99 -23.08
CA THR A 117 2.89 -9.41 -23.33
C THR A 117 2.72 -10.17 -22.00
N GLU A 118 2.05 -11.30 -22.05
CA GLU A 118 1.91 -12.21 -20.92
C GLU A 118 3.06 -13.20 -20.91
N ILE A 119 3.80 -13.26 -19.82
CA ILE A 119 4.84 -14.27 -19.63
C ILE A 119 4.17 -15.60 -19.23
N GLN A 120 4.28 -16.59 -20.09
CA GLN A 120 3.69 -17.90 -19.89
C GLN A 120 4.60 -18.86 -19.14
N ASP A 121 5.92 -18.73 -19.34
CA ASP A 121 6.90 -19.60 -18.75
C ASP A 121 8.25 -18.88 -18.55
N ILE A 122 9.07 -19.42 -17.65
CA ILE A 122 10.45 -19.01 -17.41
C ILE A 122 11.32 -20.27 -17.44
N GLN A 123 12.30 -20.30 -18.32
CA GLN A 123 13.29 -21.37 -18.40
C GLN A 123 14.68 -20.80 -18.21
N PHE A 124 15.64 -21.67 -17.91
CA PHE A 124 17.04 -21.28 -17.83
C PHE A 124 17.85 -22.00 -18.92
N ASN A 125 18.77 -21.28 -19.54
CA ASN A 125 19.77 -21.83 -20.41
C ASN A 125 21.14 -21.35 -19.90
N GLU A 126 21.98 -22.29 -19.46
CA GLU A 126 23.31 -21.98 -18.91
C GLU A 126 23.25 -20.86 -17.84
N GLU A 127 22.35 -20.99 -16.85
CA GLU A 127 22.10 -20.03 -15.78
C GLU A 127 21.43 -18.71 -16.22
N LYS A 128 21.20 -18.48 -17.52
CA LYS A 128 20.48 -17.28 -17.99
C LYS A 128 19.00 -17.53 -18.11
N PRO A 129 18.16 -16.62 -17.58
CA PRO A 129 16.72 -16.75 -17.67
C PRO A 129 16.20 -16.42 -19.07
N ILE A 130 15.26 -17.25 -19.55
CA ILE A 130 14.54 -17.06 -20.79
C ILE A 130 13.07 -16.95 -20.50
N PHE A 131 12.44 -15.85 -20.89
CA PHE A 131 11.00 -15.71 -20.86
C PHE A 131 10.37 -16.29 -22.13
N ILE A 132 9.27 -17.03 -21.95
CA ILE A 132 8.48 -17.61 -23.01
C ILE A 132 7.09 -16.96 -23.01
N THR A 133 6.68 -16.48 -24.18
CA THR A 133 5.38 -15.89 -24.41
C THR A 133 4.90 -16.31 -25.81
N GLY A 134 3.90 -17.19 -25.89
CA GLY A 134 3.55 -17.84 -27.14
C GLY A 134 4.77 -18.51 -27.79
N ASP A 135 5.06 -18.17 -29.05
CA ASP A 135 6.20 -18.70 -29.79
C ASP A 135 7.49 -17.86 -29.63
N GLN A 136 7.45 -16.79 -28.84
CA GLN A 136 8.60 -15.89 -28.68
C GLN A 136 9.40 -16.24 -27.42
N LYS A 137 10.72 -16.13 -27.53
CA LYS A 137 11.66 -16.32 -26.43
C LYS A 137 12.55 -15.08 -26.28
N PHE A 138 12.71 -14.62 -25.05
CA PHE A 138 13.54 -13.47 -24.71
C PHE A 138 14.55 -13.90 -23.66
N ALA A 139 15.84 -13.76 -23.93
CA ALA A 139 16.92 -14.03 -23.00
C ALA A 139 17.38 -12.76 -22.29
N PHE A 140 17.69 -12.86 -21.01
CA PHE A 140 18.19 -11.78 -20.15
C PHE A 140 19.31 -12.29 -19.24
N ASP A 141 20.09 -11.37 -18.67
CA ASP A 141 21.13 -11.73 -17.69
C ASP A 141 20.52 -11.95 -16.29
N LYS A 142 19.47 -11.22 -15.95
CA LYS A 142 18.74 -11.31 -14.66
C LYS A 142 17.27 -11.04 -14.85
N ILE A 143 16.43 -11.59 -13.96
CA ILE A 143 15.00 -11.35 -13.92
C ILE A 143 14.56 -10.89 -12.54
N VAL A 144 13.48 -10.11 -12.52
CA VAL A 144 12.73 -9.78 -11.31
C VAL A 144 11.27 -10.14 -11.55
N ILE A 145 10.73 -11.08 -10.76
CA ILE A 145 9.31 -11.42 -10.80
C ILE A 145 8.59 -10.45 -9.88
N ALA A 146 7.87 -9.49 -10.46
CA ALA A 146 7.14 -8.44 -9.75
C ALA A 146 5.66 -8.39 -10.18
N CYS A 147 5.03 -9.57 -10.31
CA CYS A 147 3.67 -9.74 -10.85
C CYS A 147 2.60 -9.70 -9.75
N GLY A 148 2.90 -9.17 -8.55
CA GLY A 148 1.96 -9.09 -7.44
C GLY A 148 1.41 -10.47 -7.08
N ALA A 149 0.09 -10.60 -6.93
CA ALA A 149 -0.57 -11.86 -6.59
C ALA A 149 -0.37 -12.98 -7.64
N PHE A 150 -0.01 -12.64 -8.88
CA PHE A 150 0.27 -13.61 -9.94
C PHE A 150 1.70 -14.18 -9.89
N SER A 151 2.60 -13.63 -9.08
CA SER A 151 4.00 -14.06 -9.01
C SER A 151 4.14 -15.54 -8.70
N LYS A 152 3.27 -16.08 -7.82
CA LYS A 152 3.28 -17.49 -7.45
C LYS A 152 3.12 -18.42 -8.65
N LYS A 153 2.29 -18.05 -9.64
CA LYS A 153 2.12 -18.87 -10.86
C LYS A 153 3.43 -19.06 -11.64
N LEU A 154 4.34 -18.11 -11.56
CA LEU A 154 5.65 -18.18 -12.22
C LEU A 154 6.71 -18.85 -11.33
N THR A 155 6.72 -18.54 -10.03
CA THR A 155 7.70 -19.17 -9.12
C THR A 155 7.46 -20.66 -8.93
N ASP A 156 6.19 -21.12 -8.93
CA ASP A 156 5.86 -22.55 -8.88
C ASP A 156 6.42 -23.32 -10.09
N LYS A 157 6.60 -22.67 -11.26
CA LYS A 157 7.23 -23.27 -12.44
C LYS A 157 8.76 -23.38 -12.35
N LEU A 158 9.34 -22.65 -11.41
CA LEU A 158 10.77 -22.68 -11.10
C LEU A 158 11.09 -23.58 -9.90
N ASP A 159 10.10 -24.38 -9.43
CA ASP A 159 10.18 -25.17 -8.19
C ASP A 159 10.45 -24.32 -6.93
N GLU A 160 10.25 -22.99 -7.02
CA GLU A 160 10.40 -22.06 -5.92
C GLU A 160 9.07 -21.82 -5.20
N LYS A 161 8.95 -22.36 -3.99
CA LYS A 161 7.73 -22.26 -3.17
C LYS A 161 7.75 -20.98 -2.33
N ILE A 162 6.97 -19.98 -2.73
CA ILE A 162 6.75 -18.77 -1.92
C ILE A 162 5.40 -18.85 -1.20
N PRO A 163 5.32 -18.50 0.09
CA PRO A 163 4.07 -18.50 0.87
C PRO A 163 3.23 -17.26 0.53
N LEU A 164 2.86 -17.11 -0.74
CA LEU A 164 2.05 -16.01 -1.25
C LEU A 164 0.62 -16.48 -1.50
N ASP A 165 -0.35 -15.78 -0.93
CA ASP A 165 -1.77 -15.95 -1.20
C ASP A 165 -2.40 -14.64 -1.66
N THR A 166 -3.65 -14.67 -2.05
CA THR A 166 -4.38 -13.53 -2.58
C THR A 166 -5.28 -12.90 -1.54
N GLU A 167 -5.21 -11.59 -1.43
CA GLU A 167 -6.11 -10.81 -0.62
C GLU A 167 -6.77 -9.74 -1.50
N ARG A 168 -8.05 -9.96 -1.84
CA ARG A 168 -8.83 -9.03 -2.66
C ARG A 168 -9.46 -7.96 -1.79
N GLY A 169 -8.98 -6.72 -1.91
CA GLY A 169 -9.56 -5.58 -1.22
C GLY A 169 -10.72 -4.96 -2.00
N TYR A 170 -11.74 -4.54 -1.25
CA TYR A 170 -12.88 -3.79 -1.79
C TYR A 170 -12.85 -2.34 -1.31
N HIS A 171 -13.28 -1.44 -2.17
CA HIS A 171 -13.38 -0.02 -1.82
C HIS A 171 -14.57 0.66 -2.50
N VAL A 172 -15.03 1.74 -1.88
CA VAL A 172 -16.05 2.65 -2.43
C VAL A 172 -15.45 4.05 -2.56
N HIS A 173 -15.75 4.73 -3.65
CA HIS A 173 -15.37 6.12 -3.89
C HIS A 173 -16.56 7.06 -3.76
N PHE A 174 -16.45 8.05 -2.88
CA PHE A 174 -17.37 9.18 -2.77
C PHE A 174 -16.77 10.37 -3.50
N LYS A 175 -17.30 10.68 -4.68
CA LYS A 175 -16.78 11.75 -5.53
C LYS A 175 -16.98 13.13 -4.90
N ASN A 176 -16.08 14.06 -5.20
CA ASN A 176 -16.17 15.46 -4.79
C ASN A 176 -16.24 15.71 -3.28
N CYS A 177 -15.81 14.78 -2.46
CA CYS A 177 -15.83 14.85 -0.99
C CYS A 177 -14.42 14.92 -0.37
N ASN A 178 -13.36 15.02 -1.17
CA ASN A 178 -11.97 15.03 -0.69
C ASN A 178 -11.65 16.19 0.27
N HIS A 179 -12.40 17.27 0.22
CA HIS A 179 -12.28 18.41 1.13
C HIS A 179 -12.71 18.12 2.57
N LEU A 180 -13.45 17.01 2.80
CA LEU A 180 -13.93 16.63 4.14
C LEU A 180 -12.85 16.03 5.04
N LEU A 181 -11.75 15.56 4.48
CA LEU A 181 -10.60 15.05 5.23
C LEU A 181 -9.31 15.62 4.68
N SER A 182 -8.38 15.93 5.56
CA SER A 182 -7.06 16.43 5.18
C SER A 182 -6.02 15.31 5.05
N ARG A 183 -6.26 14.15 5.67
CA ARG A 183 -5.36 12.98 5.78
C ARG A 183 -6.13 11.66 5.81
N PRO A 184 -5.49 10.51 5.61
CA PRO A 184 -6.10 9.22 5.85
C PRO A 184 -6.48 9.05 7.31
N VAL A 185 -7.69 8.52 7.55
CA VAL A 185 -8.20 8.20 8.88
C VAL A 185 -8.61 6.74 8.92
N ILE A 186 -8.06 5.99 9.88
CA ILE A 186 -8.32 4.57 10.10
C ILE A 186 -9.19 4.40 11.34
N PHE A 187 -10.34 3.78 11.18
CA PHE A 187 -11.29 3.47 12.25
C PHE A 187 -10.99 2.07 12.78
N SER A 188 -10.05 1.97 13.72
CA SER A 188 -9.44 0.71 14.17
C SER A 188 -10.45 -0.30 14.72
N ASN A 189 -11.50 0.16 15.44
CA ASN A 189 -12.53 -0.74 15.98
C ASN A 189 -13.50 -1.28 14.92
N ARG A 190 -13.55 -0.67 13.75
CA ARG A 190 -14.47 -1.01 12.67
C ARG A 190 -13.79 -1.64 11.46
N GLY A 191 -12.45 -1.69 11.47
CA GLY A 191 -11.66 -2.31 10.42
C GLY A 191 -11.76 -1.63 9.04
N PHE A 192 -12.01 -0.30 8.99
CA PHE A 192 -12.02 0.42 7.73
C PHE A 192 -11.22 1.72 7.81
N GLY A 193 -10.79 2.20 6.65
CA GLY A 193 -10.10 3.47 6.52
C GLY A 193 -10.71 4.34 5.44
N ILE A 194 -10.55 5.66 5.60
CA ILE A 194 -10.97 6.67 4.61
C ILE A 194 -9.74 7.46 4.22
N THR A 195 -9.52 7.61 2.93
CA THR A 195 -8.38 8.36 2.38
C THR A 195 -8.87 9.44 1.43
N PRO A 196 -8.47 10.72 1.62
CA PRO A 196 -8.72 11.77 0.65
C PRO A 196 -7.86 11.52 -0.60
N MET A 197 -8.54 11.24 -1.71
CA MET A 197 -7.94 11.01 -3.02
C MET A 197 -8.17 12.23 -3.92
N GLU A 198 -7.52 12.28 -5.07
CA GLU A 198 -7.68 13.38 -6.03
C GLU A 198 -9.15 13.62 -6.43
N GLN A 199 -9.95 12.58 -6.55
CA GLN A 199 -11.33 12.66 -7.04
C GLN A 199 -12.41 12.56 -5.95
N GLY A 200 -12.03 12.46 -4.67
CA GLY A 200 -12.97 12.32 -3.57
C GLY A 200 -12.42 11.50 -2.41
N LEU A 201 -13.30 10.92 -1.59
CA LEU A 201 -12.92 10.04 -0.50
C LEU A 201 -12.97 8.58 -0.95
N ARG A 202 -11.92 7.84 -0.65
CA ARG A 202 -11.86 6.39 -0.86
C ARG A 202 -12.01 5.68 0.48
N VAL A 203 -13.08 4.89 0.63
CA VAL A 203 -13.34 4.07 1.81
C VAL A 203 -12.94 2.64 1.50
N VAL A 204 -12.08 2.05 2.35
CA VAL A 204 -11.59 0.66 2.23
C VAL A 204 -11.78 -0.06 3.56
N GLY A 205 -11.98 -1.37 3.57
CA GLY A 205 -12.07 -2.08 4.84
C GLY A 205 -12.40 -3.56 4.73
N THR A 206 -12.99 -4.00 3.63
CA THR A 206 -13.32 -5.42 3.46
C THR A 206 -12.32 -6.11 2.54
N VAL A 207 -11.93 -7.31 2.91
CA VAL A 207 -11.02 -8.17 2.15
C VAL A 207 -11.62 -9.55 1.95
N GLU A 208 -11.15 -10.25 0.93
CA GLU A 208 -11.59 -11.60 0.58
C GLU A 208 -10.37 -12.46 0.23
N PHE A 209 -10.27 -13.61 0.87
CA PHE A 209 -9.33 -14.66 0.53
C PHE A 209 -10.04 -15.66 -0.38
N GLY A 210 -10.04 -15.40 -1.66
CA GLY A 210 -10.83 -16.18 -2.63
C GLY A 210 -10.03 -16.72 -3.81
N GLY A 211 -8.70 -16.56 -3.80
CA GLY A 211 -7.88 -16.89 -4.95
C GLY A 211 -7.99 -15.88 -6.09
N LEU A 212 -7.24 -16.11 -7.16
CA LEU A 212 -7.17 -15.19 -8.32
C LEU A 212 -8.40 -15.27 -9.22
N ASP A 213 -8.94 -16.46 -9.40
CA ASP A 213 -9.88 -16.76 -10.47
C ASP A 213 -11.37 -16.73 -10.03
N ASN A 214 -11.64 -16.59 -8.72
CA ASN A 214 -13.00 -16.52 -8.21
C ASN A 214 -13.71 -15.19 -8.57
N PRO A 215 -15.01 -15.23 -8.85
CA PRO A 215 -15.79 -14.03 -9.13
C PRO A 215 -15.85 -13.09 -7.93
N LEU A 216 -16.15 -11.81 -8.17
CA LEU A 216 -16.33 -10.80 -7.13
C LEU A 216 -17.50 -11.15 -6.20
N SER A 217 -17.32 -11.04 -4.89
CA SER A 217 -18.38 -11.20 -3.91
C SER A 217 -19.22 -9.92 -3.80
N LYS A 218 -20.42 -9.93 -4.40
CA LYS A 218 -21.36 -8.79 -4.35
C LYS A 218 -21.82 -8.46 -2.93
N SER A 219 -21.83 -9.42 -2.01
CA SER A 219 -22.23 -9.20 -0.61
C SER A 219 -21.24 -8.36 0.19
N ARG A 220 -19.98 -8.29 -0.25
CA ARG A 220 -18.93 -7.49 0.41
C ARG A 220 -18.90 -6.03 -0.04
N ILE A 221 -19.68 -5.66 -1.06
CA ILE A 221 -19.77 -4.30 -1.60
C ILE A 221 -21.00 -3.55 -1.05
N LYS A 222 -21.91 -4.25 -0.36
CA LYS A 222 -23.17 -3.70 0.20
C LYS A 222 -22.94 -3.01 1.54
#